data_21b3bcf296c8017db407dee12691191b
#
_entry.id   21b3bcf296c8017db407dee12691191b
#
_cell.length_a   1.000
_cell.length_b   1.000
_cell.length_c   1.000
_cell.angle_alpha   90.00
_cell.angle_beta   90.00
_cell.angle_gamma   90.00
#
_symmetry.space_group_name_H-M   'P 1'
#
loop_
_entity.id
_entity.type
_entity.pdbx_description
1 polymer ?
#
loop_
_entity_poly.entity_id
_entity_poly.type
_entity_poly.pdbx_seq_one_letter_code
_entity_poly.pdbx_strand_id
1 'polypeptide(L)'
;MRKLTYLVACSIDGFIGDSDGDASFMYPFVVGDFAEYLNTEHPDTNPTHVRRLVGTDGLENKDYDTVVQGRASYDVALKEGITSPYARLREYVASRTLTESPDPNVEIISDDLVGKIRELKAEDGRLGIYLCGIYLCGGSAVAGALVDEIDELIIKTYPIVLGTGMPMFGSGFALSEFTLDGVRTFDNGVLVRTYGRKR
;
A
#
# COMPACT_ATOMS: atom_id res chain seq x y z
N MET A 1 19.15 4.89 -5.96
CA MET A 1 18.47 4.41 -4.73
C MET A 1 17.00 4.25 -5.06
N ARG A 2 16.40 3.11 -4.74
CA ARG A 2 15.00 2.77 -5.02
C ARG A 2 14.06 3.60 -4.13
N LYS A 3 12.90 4.00 -4.65
CA LYS A 3 11.92 4.76 -3.88
C LYS A 3 11.03 3.83 -3.05
N LEU A 4 10.67 4.25 -1.86
CA LEU A 4 9.56 3.69 -1.10
C LEU A 4 8.32 4.55 -1.34
N THR A 5 7.31 3.99 -1.99
CA THR A 5 6.04 4.67 -2.28
C THR A 5 4.93 4.11 -1.41
N TYR A 6 4.29 4.97 -0.63
CA TYR A 6 3.06 4.63 0.10
C TYR A 6 1.84 4.99 -0.73
N LEU A 7 1.22 3.98 -1.33
CA LEU A 7 -0.01 4.12 -2.10
C LEU A 7 -1.18 3.64 -1.24
N VAL A 8 -2.08 4.55 -0.87
CA VAL A 8 -3.10 4.31 0.15
C VAL A 8 -4.47 4.86 -0.26
N ALA A 9 -5.52 4.15 0.14
CA ALA A 9 -6.91 4.61 0.08
C ALA A 9 -7.31 5.22 1.41
N CYS A 10 -8.01 6.35 1.42
CA CYS A 10 -8.53 6.95 2.64
C CYS A 10 -9.86 7.68 2.42
N SER A 11 -10.59 7.92 3.51
CA SER A 11 -11.73 8.83 3.56
C SER A 11 -11.28 10.30 3.45
N ILE A 12 -12.22 11.23 3.27
CA ILE A 12 -11.95 12.68 3.26
C ILE A 12 -11.27 13.13 4.55
N ASP A 13 -11.64 12.53 5.68
CA ASP A 13 -11.11 12.83 7.01
C ASP A 13 -9.88 11.97 7.41
N GLY A 14 -9.27 11.24 6.44
CA GLY A 14 -7.94 10.65 6.58
C GLY A 14 -7.88 9.27 7.22
N PHE A 15 -8.99 8.53 7.28
CA PHE A 15 -9.02 7.16 7.77
C PHE A 15 -8.93 6.15 6.64
N ILE A 16 -8.19 5.06 6.85
CA ILE A 16 -7.94 3.98 5.87
C ILE A 16 -8.83 2.76 6.10
N GLY A 17 -9.62 2.76 7.14
CA GLY A 17 -10.56 1.72 7.53
C GLY A 17 -11.30 2.13 8.79
N ASP A 18 -12.30 1.37 9.19
CA ASP A 18 -12.98 1.54 10.48
C ASP A 18 -12.10 1.10 11.66
N SER A 19 -12.64 1.08 12.89
CA SER A 19 -11.92 0.69 14.09
C SER A 19 -11.51 -0.79 14.11
N ASP A 20 -12.24 -1.64 13.40
CA ASP A 20 -11.96 -3.08 13.26
C ASP A 20 -11.09 -3.37 12.06
N GLY A 21 -10.85 -2.32 11.28
CA GLY A 21 -9.98 -2.30 10.13
C GLY A 21 -10.66 -2.75 8.84
N ASP A 22 -11.97 -2.81 8.76
CA ASP A 22 -12.68 -3.02 7.50
C ASP A 22 -12.61 -1.75 6.63
N ALA A 23 -12.34 -1.93 5.34
CA ALA A 23 -12.35 -0.90 4.33
C ALA A 23 -13.21 -1.29 3.11
N SER A 24 -14.02 -2.34 3.24
CA SER A 24 -14.86 -2.89 2.14
C SER A 24 -15.83 -1.86 1.55
N PHE A 25 -16.24 -0.87 2.35
CA PHE A 25 -17.07 0.26 1.92
C PHE A 25 -16.42 1.16 0.85
N MET A 26 -15.12 1.03 0.62
CA MET A 26 -14.41 1.71 -0.47
C MET A 26 -14.51 0.97 -1.82
N TYR A 27 -14.78 -0.34 -1.83
CA TYR A 27 -14.80 -1.14 -3.06
C TYR A 27 -15.84 -0.71 -4.10
N PRO A 28 -17.06 -0.26 -3.72
CA PRO A 28 -18.03 0.21 -4.70
C PRO A 28 -17.56 1.37 -5.57
N PHE A 29 -16.53 2.10 -5.13
CA PHE A 29 -15.92 3.18 -5.89
C PHE A 29 -14.89 2.73 -6.92
N VAL A 30 -14.45 1.46 -6.90
CA VAL A 30 -13.45 0.94 -7.86
C VAL A 30 -14.16 0.53 -9.15
N VAL A 31 -14.65 1.53 -9.87
CA VAL A 31 -15.43 1.36 -11.11
C VAL A 31 -15.05 2.42 -12.15
N GLY A 32 -15.44 2.22 -13.40
CA GLY A 32 -15.29 3.20 -14.49
C GLY A 32 -13.84 3.62 -14.72
N ASP A 33 -13.65 4.91 -14.98
CA ASP A 33 -12.36 5.54 -15.27
C ASP A 33 -11.34 5.41 -14.13
N PHE A 34 -11.81 5.35 -12.87
CA PHE A 34 -10.94 5.11 -11.72
C PHE A 34 -10.40 3.67 -11.70
N ALA A 35 -11.22 2.67 -12.00
CA ALA A 35 -10.75 1.28 -12.11
C ALA A 35 -9.76 1.11 -13.27
N GLU A 36 -10.04 1.75 -14.41
CA GLU A 36 -9.11 1.77 -15.55
C GLU A 36 -7.76 2.40 -15.16
N TYR A 37 -7.80 3.54 -14.48
CA TYR A 37 -6.58 4.20 -13.97
C TYR A 37 -5.75 3.27 -13.09
N LEU A 38 -6.35 2.58 -12.12
CA LEU A 38 -5.62 1.66 -11.25
C LEU A 38 -4.98 0.51 -12.04
N ASN A 39 -5.68 -0.03 -13.01
CA ASN A 39 -5.23 -1.17 -13.81
C ASN A 39 -4.13 -0.79 -14.83
N THR A 40 -4.11 0.46 -15.30
CA THR A 40 -3.17 0.93 -16.32
C THR A 40 -1.98 1.67 -15.72
N GLU A 41 -2.20 2.49 -14.71
CA GLU A 41 -1.13 3.29 -14.10
C GLU A 41 -0.44 2.59 -12.93
N HIS A 42 -1.15 1.76 -12.18
CA HIS A 42 -0.61 1.05 -11.01
C HIS A 42 -0.91 -0.45 -11.02
N PRO A 43 -0.66 -1.19 -12.13
CA PRO A 43 -1.03 -2.60 -12.25
C PRO A 43 -0.34 -3.48 -11.20
N ASP A 44 0.86 -3.09 -10.75
CA ASP A 44 1.66 -3.84 -9.79
C ASP A 44 1.06 -3.84 -8.37
N THR A 45 0.20 -2.87 -8.08
CA THR A 45 -0.45 -2.74 -6.78
C THR A 45 -1.67 -3.62 -6.62
N ASN A 46 -2.14 -4.24 -7.70
CA ASN A 46 -3.21 -5.21 -7.67
C ASN A 46 -2.70 -6.57 -7.17
N PRO A 47 -3.36 -7.20 -6.19
CA PRO A 47 -3.05 -8.56 -5.79
C PRO A 47 -3.15 -9.55 -6.97
N THR A 48 -2.42 -10.64 -6.92
CA THR A 48 -2.31 -11.61 -7.99
C THR A 48 -3.67 -12.14 -8.48
N HIS A 49 -4.61 -12.40 -7.56
CA HIS A 49 -5.96 -12.83 -7.91
C HIS A 49 -6.77 -11.75 -8.63
N VAL A 50 -6.60 -10.48 -8.26
CA VAL A 50 -7.24 -9.34 -8.95
C VAL A 50 -6.63 -9.16 -10.33
N ARG A 51 -5.31 -9.24 -10.48
CA ARG A 51 -4.64 -9.17 -11.80
C ARG A 51 -5.17 -10.22 -12.76
N ARG A 52 -5.42 -11.46 -12.29
CA ARG A 52 -6.03 -12.52 -13.09
C ARG A 52 -7.47 -12.17 -13.51
N LEU A 53 -8.25 -11.60 -12.57
CA LEU A 53 -9.63 -11.21 -12.84
C LEU A 53 -9.74 -10.13 -13.92
N VAL A 54 -8.84 -9.14 -13.88
CA VAL A 54 -8.82 -8.01 -14.83
C VAL A 54 -7.92 -8.26 -16.06
N GLY A 55 -7.31 -9.45 -16.18
CA GLY A 55 -6.51 -9.85 -17.35
C GLY A 55 -5.14 -9.18 -17.45
N THR A 56 -4.57 -8.72 -16.33
CA THR A 56 -3.25 -8.04 -16.28
C THR A 56 -2.15 -8.88 -15.66
N ASP A 57 -2.39 -10.15 -15.34
CA ASP A 57 -1.42 -11.02 -14.70
C ASP A 57 -0.23 -11.40 -15.59
N GLY A 58 -0.39 -11.33 -16.92
CA GLY A 58 0.67 -11.51 -17.92
C GLY A 58 1.58 -10.29 -18.12
N LEU A 59 1.21 -9.10 -17.64
CA LEU A 59 1.99 -7.88 -17.83
C LEU A 59 3.22 -7.86 -16.93
N GLU A 60 4.34 -7.34 -17.47
CA GLU A 60 5.54 -7.06 -16.66
C GLU A 60 5.26 -6.01 -15.60
N ASN A 61 6.06 -6.01 -14.52
CA ASN A 61 5.97 -4.99 -13.49
C ASN A 61 6.41 -3.63 -14.06
N LYS A 62 5.61 -2.60 -13.79
CA LYS A 62 5.79 -1.24 -14.32
C LYS A 62 6.59 -0.36 -13.36
N ASP A 63 6.14 -0.28 -12.11
CA ASP A 63 6.63 0.67 -11.11
C ASP A 63 7.30 -0.02 -9.92
N TYR A 64 6.86 -1.23 -9.56
CA TYR A 64 7.28 -1.92 -8.33
C TYR A 64 7.69 -3.36 -8.60
N ASP A 65 8.73 -3.82 -7.91
CA ASP A 65 9.16 -5.21 -7.86
C ASP A 65 9.15 -5.80 -6.44
N THR A 66 8.85 -4.98 -5.47
CA THR A 66 8.87 -5.32 -4.05
C THR A 66 7.66 -4.73 -3.35
N VAL A 67 7.02 -5.50 -2.48
CA VAL A 67 5.94 -5.03 -1.60
C VAL A 67 6.29 -5.26 -0.14
N VAL A 68 5.98 -4.26 0.68
CA VAL A 68 6.02 -4.36 2.14
C VAL A 68 4.61 -4.15 2.66
N GLN A 69 4.13 -5.06 3.49
CA GLN A 69 2.79 -5.00 4.07
C GLN A 69 2.83 -5.25 5.58
N GLY A 70 1.85 -4.73 6.29
CA GLY A 70 1.68 -5.03 7.70
C GLY A 70 1.01 -6.38 7.92
N ARG A 71 1.18 -6.96 9.12
CA ARG A 71 0.57 -8.22 9.52
C ARG A 71 -0.95 -8.25 9.27
N ALA A 72 -1.69 -7.22 9.65
CA ALA A 72 -3.13 -7.20 9.49
C ALA A 72 -3.56 -7.26 8.02
N SER A 73 -2.84 -6.59 7.11
CA SER A 73 -3.09 -6.70 5.67
C SER A 73 -2.85 -8.11 5.15
N TYR A 74 -1.79 -8.77 5.63
CA TYR A 74 -1.48 -10.14 5.25
C TYR A 74 -2.51 -11.14 5.80
N ASP A 75 -2.98 -10.94 7.03
CA ASP A 75 -4.01 -11.80 7.65
C ASP A 75 -5.33 -11.83 6.88
N VAL A 76 -5.67 -10.75 6.18
CA VAL A 76 -6.85 -10.74 5.32
C VAL A 76 -6.68 -11.72 4.18
N ALA A 77 -5.54 -11.70 3.48
CA ALA A 77 -5.26 -12.66 2.42
C ALA A 77 -5.22 -14.10 2.95
N LEU A 78 -4.62 -14.32 4.11
CA LEU A 78 -4.56 -15.65 4.74
C LEU A 78 -5.95 -16.21 5.09
N LYS A 79 -6.89 -15.37 5.54
CA LYS A 79 -8.28 -15.80 5.80
C LYS A 79 -9.00 -16.28 4.54
N GLU A 80 -8.61 -15.77 3.38
CA GLU A 80 -9.10 -16.16 2.06
C GLU A 80 -8.31 -17.33 1.45
N GLY A 81 -7.35 -17.91 2.20
CA GLY A 81 -6.49 -18.98 1.73
C GLY A 81 -5.38 -18.53 0.76
N ILE A 82 -5.13 -17.23 0.66
CA ILE A 82 -4.11 -16.65 -0.21
C ILE A 82 -2.84 -16.42 0.60
N THR A 83 -1.81 -17.23 0.37
CA THR A 83 -0.55 -17.18 1.12
C THR A 83 0.50 -16.24 0.53
N SER A 84 0.39 -15.90 -0.76
CA SER A 84 1.25 -14.94 -1.48
C SER A 84 0.36 -14.01 -2.32
N PRO A 85 -0.19 -12.94 -1.71
CA PRO A 85 -1.12 -12.04 -2.40
C PRO A 85 -0.50 -11.28 -3.56
N TYR A 86 0.81 -11.04 -3.52
CA TYR A 86 1.56 -10.32 -4.55
C TYR A 86 2.67 -11.17 -5.19
N ALA A 87 2.36 -12.39 -5.60
CA ALA A 87 3.32 -13.40 -6.08
C ALA A 87 4.28 -12.93 -7.22
N ARG A 88 4.03 -11.79 -7.83
CA ARG A 88 4.91 -11.19 -8.86
C ARG A 88 5.90 -10.17 -8.29
N LEU A 89 5.78 -9.86 -7.00
CA LEU A 89 6.67 -8.96 -6.27
C LEU A 89 7.45 -9.78 -5.24
N ARG A 90 8.58 -9.29 -4.79
CA ARG A 90 9.20 -9.77 -3.55
C ARG A 90 8.34 -9.32 -2.38
N GLU A 91 7.83 -10.27 -1.61
CA GLU A 91 6.85 -9.98 -0.55
C GLU A 91 7.51 -9.96 0.82
N TYR A 92 7.30 -8.87 1.55
CA TYR A 92 7.73 -8.69 2.93
C TYR A 92 6.53 -8.38 3.82
N VAL A 93 6.47 -9.01 4.99
CA VAL A 93 5.43 -8.77 6.00
C VAL A 93 6.08 -8.28 7.29
N ALA A 94 5.80 -7.04 7.67
CA ALA A 94 6.23 -6.50 8.96
C ALA A 94 5.34 -7.08 10.09
N SER A 95 5.94 -7.91 10.95
CA SER A 95 5.23 -8.53 12.07
C SER A 95 6.18 -8.89 13.20
N ARG A 96 5.83 -8.52 14.42
CA ARG A 96 6.54 -8.94 15.65
C ARG A 96 6.02 -10.24 16.24
N THR A 97 4.90 -10.76 15.73
CA THR A 97 4.22 -11.95 16.28
C THR A 97 4.16 -13.14 15.32
N LEU A 98 4.26 -12.88 14.01
CA LEU A 98 4.39 -13.93 13.00
C LEU A 98 5.87 -14.18 12.79
N THR A 99 6.32 -15.41 13.04
CA THR A 99 7.73 -15.81 12.89
C THR A 99 8.05 -16.41 11.54
N GLU A 100 7.05 -17.03 10.90
CA GLU A 100 7.17 -17.67 9.60
C GLU A 100 5.91 -17.45 8.77
N SER A 101 6.08 -17.31 7.47
CA SER A 101 4.97 -17.32 6.51
C SER A 101 4.62 -18.75 6.11
N PRO A 102 3.35 -19.06 5.83
CA PRO A 102 2.98 -20.33 5.20
C PRO A 102 3.46 -20.43 3.73
N ASP A 103 3.91 -19.34 3.14
CA ASP A 103 4.49 -19.31 1.79
C ASP A 103 5.98 -18.97 1.86
N PRO A 104 6.87 -19.80 1.28
CA PRO A 104 8.33 -19.57 1.32
C PRO A 104 8.79 -18.33 0.55
N ASN A 105 7.94 -17.76 -0.31
CA ASN A 105 8.25 -16.54 -1.07
C ASN A 105 7.92 -15.26 -0.30
N VAL A 106 7.33 -15.38 0.90
CA VAL A 106 6.97 -14.24 1.74
C VAL A 106 7.90 -14.19 2.94
N GLU A 107 8.73 -13.16 3.01
CA GLU A 107 9.70 -12.93 4.10
C GLU A 107 9.06 -12.13 5.24
N ILE A 108 9.25 -12.58 6.48
CA ILE A 108 8.78 -11.86 7.67
C ILE A 108 9.88 -10.95 8.20
N ILE A 109 9.56 -9.67 8.37
CA ILE A 109 10.43 -8.69 9.04
C ILE A 109 9.93 -8.59 10.47
N SER A 110 10.61 -9.27 11.40
CA SER A 110 10.26 -9.30 12.83
C SER A 110 10.89 -8.16 13.62
N ASP A 111 12.10 -7.76 13.22
CA ASP A 111 12.91 -6.74 13.86
C ASP A 111 13.39 -5.71 12.83
N ASP A 112 13.93 -4.60 13.27
CA ASP A 112 14.57 -3.56 12.47
C ASP A 112 13.94 -3.30 11.09
N LEU A 113 12.64 -3.04 11.07
CA LEU A 113 11.89 -2.73 9.85
C LEU A 113 12.55 -1.57 9.07
N VAL A 114 13.00 -0.54 9.76
CA VAL A 114 13.64 0.64 9.14
C VAL A 114 14.95 0.25 8.46
N GLY A 115 15.82 -0.53 9.15
CA GLY A 115 17.06 -1.04 8.58
C GLY A 115 16.81 -1.89 7.33
N LYS A 116 15.84 -2.81 7.39
CA LYS A 116 15.47 -3.62 6.22
C LYS A 116 15.00 -2.77 5.03
N ILE A 117 14.19 -1.75 5.26
CA ILE A 117 13.78 -0.83 4.18
C ILE A 117 14.97 -0.09 3.59
N ARG A 118 15.91 0.37 4.42
CA ARG A 118 17.14 1.03 3.93
C ARG A 118 18.01 0.09 3.10
N GLU A 119 18.15 -1.17 3.49
CA GLU A 119 18.81 -2.21 2.69
C GLU A 119 18.14 -2.35 1.31
N LEU A 120 16.81 -2.56 1.29
CA LEU A 120 16.05 -2.69 0.06
C LEU A 120 16.17 -1.45 -0.85
N LYS A 121 16.18 -0.25 -0.25
CA LYS A 121 16.37 1.01 -1.00
C LYS A 121 17.78 1.14 -1.58
N ALA A 122 18.79 0.57 -0.92
CA ALA A 122 20.20 0.61 -1.34
C ALA A 122 20.52 -0.39 -2.47
N GLU A 123 19.68 -1.40 -2.68
CA GLU A 123 19.85 -2.34 -3.78
C GLU A 123 19.85 -1.66 -5.14
N ASP A 124 20.62 -2.20 -6.08
CA ASP A 124 20.54 -1.81 -7.47
C ASP A 124 19.23 -2.31 -8.09
N GLY A 125 18.47 -1.39 -8.66
CA GLY A 125 17.17 -1.71 -9.27
C GLY A 125 16.52 -0.47 -9.86
N ARG A 126 15.76 -0.67 -10.93
CA ARG A 126 15.02 0.41 -11.59
C ARG A 126 13.65 0.64 -10.97
N LEU A 127 13.04 -0.43 -10.45
CA LEU A 127 11.70 -0.38 -9.89
C LEU A 127 11.71 -0.03 -8.40
N GLY A 128 10.61 0.52 -7.92
CA GLY A 128 10.41 0.96 -6.55
C GLY A 128 9.98 -0.15 -5.59
N ILE A 129 9.82 0.23 -4.35
CA ILE A 129 9.25 -0.57 -3.27
C ILE A 129 7.87 -0.03 -2.97
N TYR A 130 6.86 -0.89 -3.05
CA TYR A 130 5.48 -0.56 -2.74
C TYR A 130 5.18 -0.83 -1.27
N LEU A 131 4.83 0.21 -0.52
CA LEU A 131 4.26 0.07 0.81
C LEU A 131 2.74 -0.10 0.67
N CYS A 132 2.28 -1.32 0.94
CA CYS A 132 0.88 -1.69 0.77
C CYS A 132 0.00 -1.06 1.84
N GLY A 133 -0.88 -0.17 1.41
CA GLY A 133 -1.92 0.43 2.23
C GLY A 133 -3.34 0.21 1.67
N ILE A 134 -3.52 -0.66 0.66
CA ILE A 134 -4.74 -0.70 -0.15
C ILE A 134 -5.74 -1.75 0.27
N TYR A 135 -5.31 -2.90 0.75
CA TYR A 135 -6.21 -4.00 1.08
C TYR A 135 -6.25 -4.20 2.58
N LEU A 136 -7.33 -3.72 3.17
CA LEU A 136 -7.82 -4.08 4.51
C LEU A 136 -6.76 -4.06 5.62
N CYS A 137 -6.54 -2.88 6.22
CA CYS A 137 -6.19 -2.81 7.63
C CYS A 137 -4.81 -3.29 8.06
N GLY A 138 -3.83 -2.46 7.94
CA GLY A 138 -2.51 -2.73 8.51
C GLY A 138 -1.41 -1.77 8.07
N GLY A 139 -1.70 -0.88 7.15
CA GLY A 139 -0.75 0.13 6.67
C GLY A 139 -0.40 1.21 7.70
N SER A 140 -1.32 1.51 8.61
CA SER A 140 -1.22 2.62 9.56
C SER A 140 0.04 2.55 10.44
N ALA A 141 0.24 1.45 11.17
CA ALA A 141 1.39 1.29 12.06
C ALA A 141 2.71 1.18 11.29
N VAL A 142 2.72 0.45 10.17
CA VAL A 142 3.90 0.30 9.32
C VAL A 142 4.25 1.63 8.65
N ALA A 143 3.26 2.34 8.10
CA ALA A 143 3.44 3.67 7.52
C ALA A 143 3.93 4.69 8.55
N GLY A 144 3.40 4.63 9.78
CA GLY A 144 3.85 5.46 10.89
C GLY A 144 5.31 5.19 11.27
N ALA A 145 5.72 3.91 11.33
CA ALA A 145 7.11 3.53 11.62
C ALA A 145 8.08 3.91 10.48
N LEU A 146 7.60 3.98 9.26
CA LEU A 146 8.40 4.26 8.06
C LEU A 146 8.23 5.69 7.53
N VAL A 147 7.55 6.59 8.25
CA VAL A 147 7.24 7.92 7.76
C VAL A 147 8.46 8.65 7.21
N ASP A 148 9.63 8.52 7.85
CA ASP A 148 10.87 9.16 7.42
C ASP A 148 11.55 8.50 6.22
N GLU A 149 11.19 7.26 5.92
CA GLU A 149 11.73 6.49 4.79
C GLU A 149 10.87 6.59 3.52
N ILE A 150 9.60 7.02 3.65
CA ILE A 150 8.69 7.19 2.52
C ILE A 150 9.17 8.33 1.64
N ASP A 151 9.45 8.05 0.37
CA ASP A 151 9.87 9.04 -0.63
C ASP A 151 8.68 9.64 -1.39
N GLU A 152 7.60 8.88 -1.53
CA GLU A 152 6.44 9.27 -2.32
C GLU A 152 5.14 8.80 -1.65
N LEU A 153 4.12 9.67 -1.69
CA LEU A 153 2.76 9.34 -1.26
C LEU A 153 1.82 9.40 -2.47
N ILE A 154 1.05 8.34 -2.68
CA ILE A 154 -0.07 8.34 -3.63
C ILE A 154 -1.34 8.09 -2.84
N ILE A 155 -2.10 9.15 -2.61
CA ILE A 155 -3.28 9.14 -1.73
C ILE A 155 -4.54 9.16 -2.58
N LYS A 156 -5.30 8.06 -2.53
CA LYS A 156 -6.63 7.92 -3.13
C LYS A 156 -7.66 8.32 -2.09
N THR A 157 -8.21 9.52 -2.20
CA THR A 157 -9.24 10.00 -1.28
C THR A 157 -10.62 9.69 -1.84
N TYR A 158 -11.35 8.87 -1.12
CA TYR A 158 -12.73 8.50 -1.45
C TYR A 158 -13.71 9.54 -0.89
N PRO A 159 -14.84 9.80 -1.57
CA PRO A 159 -15.80 10.85 -1.17
C PRO A 159 -16.69 10.40 0.00
N ILE A 160 -16.08 9.92 1.08
CA ILE A 160 -16.72 9.44 2.29
C ILE A 160 -16.05 10.04 3.53
N VAL A 161 -16.81 10.14 4.62
CA VAL A 161 -16.34 10.55 5.95
C VAL A 161 -16.63 9.43 6.93
N LEU A 162 -15.66 9.05 7.75
CA LEU A 162 -15.81 7.99 8.74
C LEU A 162 -16.00 8.54 10.18
N GLY A 163 -15.49 9.74 10.45
CA GLY A 163 -15.52 10.37 11.78
C GLY A 163 -14.56 9.75 12.80
N THR A 164 -14.31 8.45 12.70
CA THR A 164 -13.32 7.70 13.50
C THR A 164 -12.90 6.47 12.73
N GLY A 165 -11.77 5.87 13.08
CA GLY A 165 -11.25 4.68 12.42
C GLY A 165 -9.74 4.58 12.51
N MET A 166 -9.17 3.77 11.63
CA MET A 166 -7.72 3.58 11.49
C MET A 166 -7.11 4.78 10.71
N PRO A 167 -6.23 5.59 11.33
CA PRO A 167 -5.62 6.72 10.64
C PRO A 167 -4.64 6.26 9.56
N MET A 168 -4.36 7.11 8.57
CA MET A 168 -3.39 6.83 7.51
C MET A 168 -1.98 6.56 8.07
N PHE A 169 -1.58 7.27 9.13
CA PHE A 169 -0.32 7.10 9.83
C PHE A 169 -0.58 6.85 11.32
N GLY A 170 -0.23 5.66 11.80
CA GLY A 170 -0.31 5.26 13.22
C GLY A 170 0.98 5.56 13.96
N SER A 171 1.39 6.83 14.00
CA SER A 171 2.58 7.30 14.72
C SER A 171 2.22 8.44 15.67
N GLY A 172 3.15 8.77 16.57
CA GLY A 172 3.09 10.01 17.34
C GLY A 172 3.26 11.25 16.45
N PHE A 173 3.17 12.42 17.05
CA PHE A 173 3.38 13.68 16.32
C PHE A 173 4.81 13.73 15.75
N ALA A 174 4.91 13.87 14.42
CA ALA A 174 6.14 14.13 13.69
C ALA A 174 5.80 14.94 12.43
N LEU A 175 6.47 16.07 12.26
CA LEU A 175 6.28 16.90 11.07
C LEU A 175 7.13 16.35 9.92
N SER A 176 6.48 15.99 8.82
CA SER A 176 7.14 15.64 7.55
C SER A 176 6.55 16.45 6.42
N GLU A 177 7.39 17.06 5.60
CA GLU A 177 6.98 17.90 4.49
C GLU A 177 7.05 17.17 3.16
N PHE A 178 6.02 17.36 2.34
CA PHE A 178 5.92 16.83 0.99
C PHE A 178 5.51 17.92 0.01
N THR A 179 5.93 17.79 -1.24
CA THR A 179 5.52 18.67 -2.35
C THR A 179 4.43 17.98 -3.14
N LEU A 180 3.37 18.68 -3.48
CA LEU A 180 2.32 18.15 -4.36
C LEU A 180 2.84 18.13 -5.81
N ASP A 181 2.95 16.91 -6.36
CA ASP A 181 3.45 16.66 -7.71
C ASP A 181 2.31 16.50 -8.74
N GLY A 182 1.14 16.03 -8.31
CA GLY A 182 0.00 15.84 -9.19
C GLY A 182 -1.33 15.63 -8.47
N VAL A 183 -2.41 15.94 -9.20
CA VAL A 183 -3.80 15.71 -8.77
C VAL A 183 -4.58 15.13 -9.94
N ARG A 184 -5.38 14.10 -9.70
CA ARG A 184 -6.32 13.54 -10.66
C ARG A 184 -7.68 13.32 -10.01
N THR A 185 -8.73 13.69 -10.70
CA THR A 185 -10.13 13.51 -10.28
C THR A 185 -10.81 12.50 -11.17
N PHE A 186 -11.80 11.78 -10.64
CA PHE A 186 -12.55 10.75 -11.34
C PHE A 186 -14.05 11.02 -11.24
N ASP A 187 -14.81 10.50 -12.20
CA ASP A 187 -16.26 10.73 -12.31
C ASP A 187 -17.05 10.24 -11.09
N ASN A 188 -16.51 9.25 -10.36
CA ASN A 188 -17.10 8.73 -9.13
C ASN A 188 -16.77 9.56 -7.87
N GLY A 189 -16.11 10.70 -8.03
CA GLY A 189 -15.72 11.62 -6.94
C GLY A 189 -14.43 11.25 -6.21
N VAL A 190 -13.74 10.17 -6.60
CA VAL A 190 -12.42 9.84 -6.06
C VAL A 190 -11.39 10.86 -6.52
N LEU A 191 -10.49 11.22 -5.63
CA LEU A 191 -9.38 12.12 -5.86
C LEU A 191 -8.06 11.38 -5.60
N VAL A 192 -7.14 11.37 -6.56
CA VAL A 192 -5.77 10.87 -6.38
C VAL A 192 -4.80 12.03 -6.33
N ARG A 193 -3.98 12.06 -5.28
CA ARG A 193 -2.92 13.06 -5.10
C ARG A 193 -1.58 12.36 -4.96
N THR A 194 -0.61 12.83 -5.72
CA THR A 194 0.78 12.35 -5.64
C THR A 194 1.65 13.43 -5.00
N TYR A 195 2.46 13.02 -4.03
CA TYR A 195 3.37 13.90 -3.33
C TYR A 195 4.76 13.28 -3.29
N GLY A 196 5.79 14.07 -3.58
CA GLY A 196 7.19 13.73 -3.35
C GLY A 196 7.69 14.28 -2.02
N ARG A 197 8.55 13.54 -1.33
CA ARG A 197 9.18 14.02 -0.09
C ARG A 197 10.04 15.25 -0.36
N LYS A 198 9.84 16.29 0.42
CA LYS A 198 10.70 17.48 0.42
C LYS A 198 11.98 17.15 1.21
N ARG A 199 13.12 17.22 0.55
CA ARG A 199 14.45 16.97 1.12
C ARG A 199 15.18 18.28 1.40
#